data_a35ccc08131cb019952f4b0a11d676e0
#
_entry.id   a35ccc08131cb019952f4b0a11d676e0
#
_cell.length_a   1.000
_cell.length_b   1.000
_cell.length_c   1.000
_cell.angle_alpha   90.00
_cell.angle_beta   90.00
_cell.angle_gamma   90.00
#
_symmetry.space_group_name_H-M   'P 1'
#
loop_
_entity.id
_entity.type
_entity.pdbx_description
1 polymer ?
#
loop_
_entity_poly.entity_id
_entity_poly.type
_entity_poly.pdbx_seq_one_letter_code
_entity_poly.pdbx_strand_id
1 'polypeptide(L)'
;MFQDFKLIPGKPAYLQVRDYLRLLINRGWLTADQKLPSTRELGNVWGVSRNTVIAAYQELADEGLIYSIPGQGSYASPAERSNTIDANMNWNERMSEKAQIAERMDAMKHGVRGERGMISFMSIAPDESLFPLQYVKQALVDRIAAEGEIMLNYGYAQGYQPLIEELKQYMESKGIDMKGKDMLITNGFTEGLDIVLSAIEKRHGRVICENPTHHSAIKLFKMHGLDIDGIEMEHDGVNMEKLAAAVEERPYDLAYLIPSYQNPTGVVMSPSKRMNAIRLFAKHGIPVIEDGFSEELRYSGAHVAPIIACAGGANHVIYIGSFSKILFPGMRIGWIIADEQLISYLVSMKRARTIHTST
;
A
#
# COMPACT_ATOMS: atom_id res chain seq x y z
N MET A 1 -4.72 -33.65 -27.08
CA MET A 1 -3.80 -33.80 -25.94
C MET A 1 -2.33 -33.82 -26.37
N PHE A 2 -1.85 -34.85 -27.11
CA PHE A 2 -0.42 -34.89 -27.50
C PHE A 2 -0.08 -34.00 -28.73
N GLN A 3 -1.06 -33.49 -29.47
CA GLN A 3 -0.86 -32.65 -30.66
C GLN A 3 -0.61 -31.18 -30.32
N ASP A 4 -0.89 -30.75 -29.11
CA ASP A 4 -0.82 -29.34 -28.70
C ASP A 4 0.57 -28.92 -28.19
N PHE A 5 1.49 -29.87 -28.09
CA PHE A 5 2.86 -29.62 -27.63
C PHE A 5 3.70 -28.99 -28.74
N LYS A 6 4.36 -27.87 -28.39
CA LYS A 6 5.35 -27.21 -29.29
C LYS A 6 6.64 -26.95 -28.52
N LEU A 7 7.76 -27.31 -29.15
CA LEU A 7 9.09 -27.02 -28.63
C LEU A 7 9.38 -25.50 -28.67
N ILE A 8 9.96 -25.01 -27.60
CA ILE A 8 10.47 -23.63 -27.49
C ILE A 8 11.96 -23.67 -27.79
N PRO A 9 12.49 -22.92 -28.77
CA PRO A 9 13.90 -22.83 -29.04
C PRO A 9 14.74 -22.39 -27.82
N GLY A 10 15.95 -22.92 -27.70
CA GLY A 10 16.88 -22.52 -26.64
C GLY A 10 16.76 -23.28 -25.32
N LYS A 11 15.81 -24.22 -25.18
CA LYS A 11 15.70 -25.08 -23.99
C LYS A 11 15.91 -26.55 -24.40
N PRO A 12 16.54 -27.38 -23.53
CA PRO A 12 16.72 -28.81 -23.81
C PRO A 12 15.35 -29.49 -24.07
N ALA A 13 15.26 -30.18 -25.21
CA ALA A 13 13.99 -30.76 -25.64
C ALA A 13 13.46 -31.84 -24.67
N TYR A 14 14.31 -32.63 -24.04
CA TYR A 14 13.90 -33.68 -23.11
C TYR A 14 13.22 -33.10 -21.84
N LEU A 15 13.73 -31.96 -21.35
CA LEU A 15 13.10 -31.27 -20.21
C LEU A 15 11.68 -30.76 -20.56
N GLN A 16 11.51 -30.23 -21.76
CA GLN A 16 10.20 -29.74 -22.20
C GLN A 16 9.22 -30.90 -22.37
N VAL A 17 9.67 -32.04 -22.93
CA VAL A 17 8.86 -33.24 -23.03
C VAL A 17 8.46 -33.78 -21.66
N ARG A 18 9.41 -33.90 -20.74
CA ARG A 18 9.18 -34.33 -19.36
C ARG A 18 8.14 -33.39 -18.66
N ASP A 19 8.38 -32.10 -18.69
CA ASP A 19 7.53 -31.13 -17.98
C ASP A 19 6.10 -31.11 -18.53
N TYR A 20 5.95 -31.29 -19.84
CA TYR A 20 4.63 -31.38 -20.45
C TYR A 20 3.88 -32.68 -20.05
N LEU A 21 4.53 -33.82 -20.05
CA LEU A 21 3.95 -35.07 -19.60
C LEU A 21 3.61 -35.04 -18.11
N ARG A 22 4.51 -34.48 -17.30
CA ARG A 22 4.23 -34.24 -15.87
C ARG A 22 2.97 -33.38 -15.68
N LEU A 23 2.81 -32.33 -16.48
CA LEU A 23 1.62 -31.49 -16.46
C LEU A 23 0.35 -32.30 -16.80
N LEU A 24 0.40 -33.19 -17.81
CA LEU A 24 -0.74 -34.01 -18.21
C LEU A 24 -1.14 -35.01 -17.10
N ILE A 25 -0.15 -35.62 -16.42
CA ILE A 25 -0.35 -36.56 -15.30
C ILE A 25 -0.95 -35.79 -14.12
N ASN A 26 -0.34 -34.68 -13.70
CA ASN A 26 -0.76 -33.90 -12.56
C ASN A 26 -2.16 -33.27 -12.73
N ARG A 27 -2.58 -32.99 -13.95
CA ARG A 27 -3.93 -32.51 -14.28
C ARG A 27 -4.98 -33.64 -14.42
N GLY A 28 -4.57 -34.88 -14.26
CA GLY A 28 -5.45 -36.03 -14.43
C GLY A 28 -5.87 -36.29 -15.90
N TRP A 29 -5.22 -35.66 -16.88
CA TRP A 29 -5.47 -35.90 -18.30
C TRP A 29 -4.87 -37.23 -18.78
N LEU A 30 -3.84 -37.70 -18.09
CA LEU A 30 -3.36 -39.08 -18.11
C LEU A 30 -3.80 -39.72 -16.79
N THR A 31 -4.73 -40.66 -16.90
CA THR A 31 -5.27 -41.33 -15.72
C THR A 31 -4.35 -42.46 -15.24
N ALA A 32 -4.51 -42.89 -13.98
CA ALA A 32 -3.79 -44.01 -13.42
C ALA A 32 -3.87 -45.24 -14.32
N ASP A 33 -2.77 -45.95 -14.47
CA ASP A 33 -2.60 -47.13 -15.31
C ASP A 33 -2.89 -46.91 -16.81
N GLN A 34 -3.07 -45.65 -17.22
CA GLN A 34 -3.20 -45.32 -18.63
C GLN A 34 -1.86 -45.47 -19.34
N LYS A 35 -1.91 -46.24 -20.44
CA LYS A 35 -0.73 -46.48 -21.26
C LYS A 35 -0.28 -45.23 -21.97
N LEU A 36 0.98 -44.87 -21.86
CA LEU A 36 1.60 -43.78 -22.58
C LEU A 36 1.93 -44.22 -24.01
N PRO A 37 1.97 -43.29 -25.00
CA PRO A 37 2.47 -43.59 -26.33
C PRO A 37 3.89 -44.16 -26.26
N SER A 38 4.24 -45.01 -27.21
CA SER A 38 5.61 -45.52 -27.28
C SER A 38 6.59 -44.34 -27.53
N THR A 39 7.82 -44.48 -27.07
CA THR A 39 8.87 -43.47 -27.29
C THR A 39 9.10 -43.13 -28.75
N ARG A 40 8.82 -44.07 -29.67
CA ARG A 40 8.88 -43.87 -31.11
C ARG A 40 7.71 -43.04 -31.64
N GLU A 41 6.50 -43.39 -31.20
CA GLU A 41 5.28 -42.64 -31.57
C GLU A 41 5.32 -41.19 -31.09
N LEU A 42 5.69 -41.01 -29.82
CA LEU A 42 5.75 -39.65 -29.23
C LEU A 42 6.87 -38.82 -29.90
N GLY A 43 8.02 -39.43 -30.21
CA GLY A 43 9.10 -38.78 -30.97
C GLY A 43 8.61 -38.29 -32.33
N ASN A 44 7.83 -39.12 -33.03
CA ASN A 44 7.28 -38.75 -34.35
C ASN A 44 6.21 -37.62 -34.22
N VAL A 45 5.33 -37.68 -33.24
CA VAL A 45 4.27 -36.66 -33.02
C VAL A 45 4.86 -35.29 -32.68
N TRP A 46 5.94 -35.25 -31.89
CA TRP A 46 6.52 -34.01 -31.42
C TRP A 46 7.77 -33.54 -32.19
N GLY A 47 8.19 -34.31 -33.20
CA GLY A 47 9.38 -33.99 -34.02
C GLY A 47 10.67 -34.02 -33.22
N VAL A 48 10.78 -34.88 -32.19
CA VAL A 48 11.94 -35.04 -31.36
C VAL A 48 12.59 -36.43 -31.56
N SER A 49 13.86 -36.56 -31.20
CA SER A 49 14.53 -37.86 -31.28
C SER A 49 13.89 -38.85 -30.27
N ARG A 50 13.91 -40.15 -30.62
CA ARG A 50 13.50 -41.22 -29.71
C ARG A 50 14.28 -41.17 -28.39
N ASN A 51 15.56 -40.83 -28.43
CA ASN A 51 16.38 -40.72 -27.22
C ASN A 51 15.97 -39.58 -26.31
N THR A 52 15.48 -38.48 -26.88
CA THR A 52 14.86 -37.34 -26.12
C THR A 52 13.65 -37.80 -25.31
N VAL A 53 12.77 -38.60 -25.90
CA VAL A 53 11.60 -39.14 -25.21
C VAL A 53 12.01 -40.21 -24.17
N ILE A 54 13.00 -41.05 -24.48
CA ILE A 54 13.55 -42.05 -23.53
C ILE A 54 14.08 -41.32 -22.28
N ALA A 55 14.88 -40.26 -22.45
CA ALA A 55 15.39 -39.47 -21.31
C ALA A 55 14.27 -38.85 -20.47
N ALA A 56 13.25 -38.30 -21.10
CA ALA A 56 12.11 -37.76 -20.41
C ALA A 56 11.29 -38.81 -19.64
N TYR A 57 11.11 -40.00 -20.23
CA TYR A 57 10.43 -41.12 -19.59
C TYR A 57 11.23 -41.65 -18.40
N GLN A 58 12.56 -41.72 -18.52
CA GLN A 58 13.43 -42.13 -17.43
C GLN A 58 13.26 -41.20 -16.22
N GLU A 59 13.37 -39.90 -16.42
CA GLU A 59 13.18 -38.94 -15.33
C GLU A 59 11.79 -39.04 -14.71
N LEU A 60 10.72 -39.20 -15.50
CA LEU A 60 9.36 -39.39 -14.98
C LEU A 60 9.20 -40.71 -14.21
N ALA A 61 9.91 -41.75 -14.59
CA ALA A 61 9.96 -43.01 -13.87
C ALA A 61 10.74 -42.90 -12.54
N ASP A 62 11.87 -42.18 -12.56
CA ASP A 62 12.64 -41.88 -11.35
C ASP A 62 11.85 -41.03 -10.36
N GLU A 63 10.94 -40.15 -10.85
CA GLU A 63 9.99 -39.40 -10.06
C GLU A 63 8.75 -40.20 -9.60
N GLY A 64 8.63 -41.45 -10.02
CA GLY A 64 7.49 -42.33 -9.70
C GLY A 64 6.19 -41.98 -10.42
N LEU A 65 6.23 -41.03 -11.38
CA LEU A 65 5.04 -40.57 -12.12
C LEU A 65 4.61 -41.51 -13.23
N ILE A 66 5.53 -42.36 -13.70
CA ILE A 66 5.26 -43.42 -14.65
C ILE A 66 5.99 -44.71 -14.24
N TYR A 67 5.49 -45.84 -14.67
CA TYR A 67 6.18 -47.13 -14.56
C TYR A 67 6.18 -47.88 -15.89
N SER A 68 7.14 -48.75 -16.08
CA SER A 68 7.30 -49.51 -17.34
C SER A 68 7.18 -51.01 -17.09
N ILE A 69 6.40 -51.64 -17.94
CA ILE A 69 6.28 -53.13 -17.97
C ILE A 69 7.08 -53.65 -19.15
N PRO A 70 8.09 -54.50 -18.94
CA PRO A 70 8.88 -55.07 -20.01
C PRO A 70 8.01 -55.69 -21.11
N GLY A 71 8.23 -55.26 -22.37
CA GLY A 71 7.47 -55.77 -23.52
C GLY A 71 6.05 -55.16 -23.69
N GLN A 72 5.53 -54.43 -22.70
CA GLN A 72 4.16 -53.87 -22.75
C GLN A 72 4.13 -52.36 -22.88
N GLY A 73 5.17 -51.66 -22.43
CA GLY A 73 5.26 -50.19 -22.54
C GLY A 73 5.29 -49.47 -21.20
N SER A 74 5.14 -48.13 -21.24
CA SER A 74 5.09 -47.25 -20.05
C SER A 74 3.67 -46.84 -19.76
N TYR A 75 3.37 -46.70 -18.49
CA TYR A 75 2.04 -46.36 -17.94
C TYR A 75 2.16 -45.24 -16.93
N ALA A 76 1.15 -44.37 -16.86
CA ALA A 76 1.04 -43.41 -15.78
C ALA A 76 0.90 -44.19 -14.46
N SER A 77 1.72 -43.85 -13.47
CA SER A 77 1.61 -44.47 -12.17
C SER A 77 0.19 -44.22 -11.60
N PRO A 78 -0.43 -45.19 -10.91
CA PRO A 78 -1.52 -44.83 -10.04
C PRO A 78 -1.00 -43.74 -9.16
N ALA A 79 -1.66 -42.58 -9.16
CA ALA A 79 -1.33 -41.60 -8.18
C ALA A 79 -1.42 -42.37 -6.83
N GLU A 80 -0.26 -42.79 -6.30
CA GLU A 80 -0.17 -42.82 -4.86
C GLU A 80 -0.68 -41.44 -4.55
N ARG A 81 -1.85 -41.38 -3.87
CA ARG A 81 -2.32 -40.15 -3.26
C ARG A 81 -1.06 -39.63 -2.60
N SER A 82 -0.29 -38.83 -3.33
CA SER A 82 0.83 -38.16 -2.73
C SER A 82 0.22 -37.65 -1.46
N ASN A 83 0.95 -37.67 -0.37
CA ASN A 83 0.57 -36.97 0.87
C ASN A 83 0.49 -35.48 0.58
N THR A 84 -0.16 -35.10 -0.51
CA THR A 84 -0.77 -33.80 -0.71
C THR A 84 -1.79 -33.78 0.39
N ILE A 85 -1.42 -33.06 1.44
CA ILE A 85 -2.35 -32.61 2.45
C ILE A 85 -3.52 -32.04 1.67
N ASP A 86 -4.58 -32.84 1.50
CA ASP A 86 -5.79 -32.47 0.74
C ASP A 86 -6.65 -31.58 1.63
N ALA A 87 -6.01 -30.55 2.17
CA ALA A 87 -6.60 -29.53 2.99
C ALA A 87 -6.37 -28.18 2.31
N ASN A 88 -7.15 -27.93 1.27
CA ASN A 88 -7.30 -26.58 0.77
C ASN A 88 -7.90 -25.74 1.91
N MET A 89 -7.09 -24.85 2.44
CA MET A 89 -7.55 -23.92 3.46
C MET A 89 -8.51 -22.92 2.82
N ASN A 90 -9.69 -22.79 3.40
CA ASN A 90 -10.60 -21.70 3.03
C ASN A 90 -10.10 -20.40 3.66
N TRP A 91 -9.32 -19.63 2.91
CA TRP A 91 -8.77 -18.36 3.37
C TRP A 91 -9.85 -17.33 3.75
N ASN A 92 -11.04 -17.37 3.14
CA ASN A 92 -12.13 -16.46 3.49
C ASN A 92 -12.57 -16.60 4.94
N GLU A 93 -12.55 -17.82 5.46
CA GLU A 93 -12.90 -18.12 6.88
C GLU A 93 -11.77 -17.74 7.86
N ARG A 94 -10.55 -17.54 7.35
CA ARG A 94 -9.36 -17.20 8.15
C ARG A 94 -8.99 -15.73 8.13
N MET A 95 -9.59 -14.97 7.23
CA MET A 95 -9.29 -13.55 7.13
C MET A 95 -9.90 -12.77 8.28
N SER A 96 -9.12 -11.86 8.85
CA SER A 96 -9.62 -10.93 9.86
C SER A 96 -10.67 -9.99 9.26
N GLU A 97 -11.55 -9.47 10.09
CA GLU A 97 -12.54 -8.47 9.69
C GLU A 97 -11.86 -7.27 9.01
N LYS A 98 -10.71 -6.83 9.53
CA LYS A 98 -9.87 -5.78 8.94
C LYS A 98 -9.51 -6.07 7.48
N ALA A 99 -9.09 -7.29 7.17
CA ALA A 99 -8.74 -7.71 5.80
C ALA A 99 -9.97 -7.74 4.89
N GLN A 100 -11.10 -8.24 5.39
CA GLN A 100 -12.36 -8.29 4.66
C GLN A 100 -12.92 -6.87 4.35
N ILE A 101 -12.80 -5.93 5.30
CA ILE A 101 -13.15 -4.52 5.08
C ILE A 101 -12.27 -3.93 3.98
N ALA A 102 -10.96 -4.16 4.04
CA ALA A 102 -10.01 -3.63 3.06
C ALA A 102 -10.34 -4.10 1.64
N GLU A 103 -10.60 -5.39 1.46
CA GLU A 103 -10.96 -5.99 0.16
C GLU A 103 -12.26 -5.42 -0.38
N ARG A 104 -13.32 -5.40 0.45
CA ARG A 104 -14.63 -4.86 0.03
C ARG A 104 -14.55 -3.43 -0.46
N MET A 105 -13.79 -2.58 0.23
CA MET A 105 -13.63 -1.17 -0.16
C MET A 105 -12.81 -1.00 -1.45
N ASP A 106 -11.84 -1.87 -1.71
CA ASP A 106 -11.10 -1.87 -2.98
C ASP A 106 -11.96 -2.37 -4.15
N ALA A 107 -12.77 -3.41 -3.94
CA ALA A 107 -13.71 -3.91 -4.95
C ALA A 107 -14.71 -2.82 -5.40
N MET A 108 -15.21 -2.00 -4.47
CA MET A 108 -16.09 -0.86 -4.78
C MET A 108 -15.41 0.18 -5.69
N LYS A 109 -14.11 0.41 -5.52
CA LYS A 109 -13.33 1.35 -6.35
C LYS A 109 -13.08 0.81 -7.77
N HIS A 110 -12.86 -0.48 -7.93
CA HIS A 110 -12.57 -1.11 -9.21
C HIS A 110 -13.81 -1.35 -10.09
N GLY A 111 -15.01 -1.22 -9.55
CA GLY A 111 -16.28 -1.40 -10.28
C GLY A 111 -16.57 -0.34 -11.33
N VAL A 112 -15.92 0.82 -11.29
CA VAL A 112 -16.12 1.92 -12.24
C VAL A 112 -15.10 1.81 -13.37
N ARG A 113 -15.51 1.24 -14.52
CA ARG A 113 -14.71 1.25 -15.76
C ARG A 113 -14.97 2.56 -16.50
N GLY A 114 -13.90 3.30 -16.84
CA GLY A 114 -14.00 4.46 -17.70
C GLY A 114 -14.37 4.06 -19.13
N GLU A 115 -15.32 4.78 -19.73
CA GLU A 115 -15.65 4.64 -21.16
C GLU A 115 -14.62 5.39 -22.02
N ARG A 116 -14.48 4.98 -23.28
CA ARG A 116 -13.53 5.63 -24.21
C ARG A 116 -13.91 7.09 -24.40
N GLY A 117 -12.98 8.00 -24.08
CA GLY A 117 -13.20 9.46 -24.17
C GLY A 117 -13.71 10.10 -22.87
N MET A 118 -13.89 9.34 -21.80
CA MET A 118 -14.23 9.87 -20.48
C MET A 118 -13.00 10.55 -19.85
N ILE A 119 -13.18 11.77 -19.35
CA ILE A 119 -12.20 12.44 -18.47
C ILE A 119 -12.43 11.94 -17.05
N SER A 120 -11.50 11.17 -16.51
CA SER A 120 -11.63 10.59 -15.19
C SER A 120 -10.99 11.48 -14.13
N PHE A 121 -11.76 11.83 -13.09
CA PHE A 121 -11.27 12.52 -11.88
C PHE A 121 -11.01 11.55 -10.72
N MET A 122 -10.94 10.25 -10.98
CA MET A 122 -10.70 9.22 -9.96
C MET A 122 -9.24 9.18 -9.47
N SER A 123 -8.30 9.65 -10.29
CA SER A 123 -6.87 9.73 -9.95
C SER A 123 -6.47 11.19 -9.78
N ILE A 124 -5.77 11.46 -8.67
CA ILE A 124 -5.13 12.76 -8.40
C ILE A 124 -3.61 12.67 -8.62
N ALA A 125 -3.12 11.67 -9.37
CA ALA A 125 -1.71 11.59 -9.74
C ALA A 125 -1.38 12.74 -10.72
N PRO A 126 -0.27 13.47 -10.51
CA PRO A 126 0.21 14.44 -11.49
C PRO A 126 0.56 13.74 -12.82
N ASP A 127 0.54 14.51 -13.91
CA ASP A 127 0.98 14.03 -15.22
C ASP A 127 2.49 13.68 -15.17
N GLU A 128 2.84 12.50 -15.63
CA GLU A 128 4.21 11.96 -15.59
C GLU A 128 5.20 12.82 -16.36
N SER A 129 4.75 13.55 -17.39
CA SER A 129 5.57 14.46 -18.18
C SER A 129 6.08 15.68 -17.38
N LEU A 130 5.43 15.99 -16.26
CA LEU A 130 5.81 17.09 -15.36
C LEU A 130 6.90 16.70 -14.36
N PHE A 131 7.24 15.42 -14.25
CA PHE A 131 8.23 15.00 -13.26
C PHE A 131 9.64 15.45 -13.62
N PRO A 132 10.40 16.01 -12.66
CA PRO A 132 11.72 16.56 -12.89
C PRO A 132 12.81 15.48 -12.98
N LEU A 133 12.67 14.54 -13.93
CA LEU A 133 13.49 13.32 -14.04
C LEU A 133 14.99 13.59 -14.04
N GLN A 134 15.45 14.65 -14.67
CA GLN A 134 16.89 14.96 -14.75
C GLN A 134 17.45 15.36 -13.38
N TYR A 135 16.69 16.15 -12.62
CA TYR A 135 17.09 16.52 -11.25
C TYR A 135 17.08 15.31 -10.31
N VAL A 136 16.08 14.44 -10.42
CA VAL A 136 16.02 13.18 -9.65
C VAL A 136 17.22 12.29 -9.95
N LYS A 137 17.54 12.11 -11.24
CA LYS A 137 18.72 11.33 -11.67
C LYS A 137 20.01 11.92 -11.11
N GLN A 138 20.18 13.23 -11.21
CA GLN A 138 21.38 13.92 -10.70
C GLN A 138 21.48 13.76 -9.17
N ALA A 139 20.39 14.01 -8.44
CA ALA A 139 20.37 13.86 -6.99
C ALA A 139 20.74 12.44 -6.52
N LEU A 140 20.26 11.41 -7.22
CA LEU A 140 20.62 10.02 -6.92
C LEU A 140 22.12 9.77 -7.12
N VAL A 141 22.68 10.25 -8.25
CA VAL A 141 24.12 10.10 -8.52
C VAL A 141 24.96 10.82 -7.47
N ASP A 142 24.58 12.05 -7.14
CA ASP A 142 25.32 12.88 -6.17
C ASP A 142 25.27 12.27 -4.76
N ARG A 143 24.13 11.72 -4.34
CA ARG A 143 24.01 11.07 -3.04
C ARG A 143 24.80 9.76 -2.97
N ILE A 144 24.72 8.91 -3.98
CA ILE A 144 25.53 7.69 -4.05
C ILE A 144 27.02 8.03 -4.03
N ALA A 145 27.44 9.08 -4.75
CA ALA A 145 28.84 9.51 -4.76
C ALA A 145 29.31 10.08 -3.40
N ALA A 146 28.42 10.77 -2.67
CA ALA A 146 28.75 11.39 -1.39
C ALA A 146 28.76 10.41 -0.20
N GLU A 147 27.81 9.49 -0.16
CA GLU A 147 27.56 8.63 1.00
C GLU A 147 27.93 7.17 0.75
N GLY A 148 28.03 6.76 -0.53
CA GLY A 148 28.55 5.45 -0.91
C GLY A 148 27.79 4.28 -0.28
N GLU A 149 28.55 3.40 0.36
CA GLU A 149 28.04 2.14 0.90
C GLU A 149 27.07 2.33 2.09
N ILE A 150 27.10 3.48 2.76
CA ILE A 150 26.23 3.77 3.91
C ILE A 150 24.75 3.75 3.48
N MET A 151 24.45 4.25 2.27
CA MET A 151 23.09 4.24 1.74
C MET A 151 22.54 2.84 1.47
N LEU A 152 23.42 1.84 1.33
CA LEU A 152 23.04 0.45 1.06
C LEU A 152 22.77 -0.35 2.34
N ASN A 153 23.00 0.23 3.51
CA ASN A 153 22.81 -0.41 4.81
C ASN A 153 21.45 -0.03 5.41
N TYR A 154 21.13 -0.62 6.55
CA TYR A 154 19.94 -0.23 7.32
C TYR A 154 20.05 1.22 7.79
N GLY A 155 18.97 1.98 7.56
CA GLY A 155 18.80 3.34 8.04
C GLY A 155 18.17 3.41 9.44
N TYR A 156 17.86 4.62 9.87
CA TYR A 156 17.18 4.87 11.14
C TYR A 156 15.67 4.78 10.97
N ALA A 157 14.98 4.20 11.95
CA ALA A 157 13.51 4.06 11.91
C ALA A 157 12.80 5.42 11.84
N GLN A 158 13.34 6.44 12.50
CA GLN A 158 12.79 7.80 12.41
C GLN A 158 12.90 8.40 11.00
N GLY A 159 13.92 8.01 10.25
CA GLY A 159 14.17 8.48 8.89
C GLY A 159 15.61 8.95 8.69
N TYR A 160 15.92 9.33 7.47
CA TYR A 160 17.21 9.89 7.11
C TYR A 160 17.38 11.29 7.72
N GLN A 161 18.37 11.44 8.59
CA GLN A 161 18.52 12.65 9.41
C GLN A 161 18.66 13.95 8.61
N PRO A 162 19.45 14.02 7.53
CA PRO A 162 19.52 15.22 6.73
C PRO A 162 18.17 15.61 6.12
N LEU A 163 17.34 14.65 5.71
CA LEU A 163 15.99 14.93 5.21
C LEU A 163 15.09 15.50 6.32
N ILE A 164 15.20 14.97 7.54
CA ILE A 164 14.44 15.46 8.70
C ILE A 164 14.80 16.93 8.98
N GLU A 165 16.08 17.27 8.94
CA GLU A 165 16.58 18.63 9.19
C GLU A 165 16.07 19.62 8.13
N GLU A 166 16.17 19.27 6.86
CA GLU A 166 15.64 20.09 5.76
C GLU A 166 14.13 20.25 5.83
N LEU A 167 13.40 19.17 6.13
CA LEU A 167 11.95 19.24 6.31
C LEU A 167 11.53 20.06 7.52
N LYS A 168 12.27 20.03 8.62
CA LYS A 168 12.00 20.89 9.78
C LYS A 168 12.10 22.37 9.39
N GLN A 169 13.17 22.77 8.72
CA GLN A 169 13.34 24.14 8.22
C GLN A 169 12.22 24.53 7.24
N TYR A 170 11.87 23.63 6.32
CA TYR A 170 10.80 23.84 5.39
C TYR A 170 9.45 24.07 6.10
N MET A 171 9.13 23.27 7.11
CA MET A 171 7.89 23.42 7.86
C MET A 171 7.90 24.65 8.78
N GLU A 172 9.05 25.04 9.32
CA GLU A 172 9.21 26.31 10.05
C GLU A 172 8.94 27.51 9.15
N SER A 173 9.37 27.47 7.88
CA SER A 173 9.07 28.52 6.89
C SER A 173 7.57 28.70 6.63
N LYS A 174 6.76 27.70 6.94
CA LYS A 174 5.28 27.71 6.88
C LYS A 174 4.62 28.20 8.17
N GLY A 175 5.42 28.57 9.17
CA GLY A 175 4.94 29.09 10.45
C GLY A 175 4.74 28.04 11.52
N ILE A 176 5.20 26.79 11.33
CA ILE A 176 5.12 25.75 12.35
C ILE A 176 6.24 25.95 13.38
N ASP A 177 5.88 26.15 14.63
CA ASP A 177 6.84 26.12 15.75
C ASP A 177 7.21 24.67 16.08
N MET A 178 8.49 24.32 15.83
CA MET A 178 9.02 22.98 16.10
C MET A 178 9.40 22.74 17.57
N LYS A 179 9.28 23.74 18.44
CA LYS A 179 9.59 23.57 19.87
C LYS A 179 8.71 22.51 20.53
N GLY A 180 9.31 21.50 21.16
CA GLY A 180 8.61 20.37 21.79
C GLY A 180 7.95 19.42 20.79
N LYS A 181 8.27 19.56 19.49
CA LYS A 181 7.80 18.67 18.42
C LYS A 181 9.00 17.98 17.76
N ASP A 182 8.73 16.83 17.19
CA ASP A 182 9.71 16.11 16.39
C ASP A 182 9.04 15.58 15.11
N MET A 183 9.83 14.93 14.26
CA MET A 183 9.39 14.46 12.95
C MET A 183 9.71 12.98 12.76
N LEU A 184 8.80 12.24 12.11
CA LEU A 184 8.98 10.88 11.65
C LEU A 184 8.77 10.81 10.15
N ILE A 185 9.73 10.29 9.40
CA ILE A 185 9.57 10.00 7.97
C ILE A 185 8.78 8.70 7.80
N THR A 186 7.86 8.67 6.84
CA THR A 186 6.98 7.53 6.54
C THR A 186 6.99 7.18 5.04
N ASN A 187 6.50 5.99 4.69
CA ASN A 187 6.32 5.57 3.28
C ASN A 187 5.04 6.20 2.68
N GLY A 188 4.98 7.52 2.72
CA GLY A 188 3.86 8.34 2.29
C GLY A 188 2.79 8.50 3.37
N PHE A 189 1.77 9.30 3.04
CA PHE A 189 0.66 9.65 3.93
C PHE A 189 -0.07 8.43 4.54
N THR A 190 -0.36 7.41 3.72
CA THR A 190 -1.16 6.26 4.14
C THR A 190 -0.50 5.47 5.28
N GLU A 191 0.82 5.24 5.21
CA GLU A 191 1.56 4.62 6.31
C GLU A 191 1.56 5.51 7.55
N GLY A 192 1.76 6.83 7.36
CA GLY A 192 1.73 7.78 8.47
C GLY A 192 0.40 7.73 9.23
N LEU A 193 -0.71 7.78 8.51
CA LEU A 193 -2.03 7.68 9.11
C LEU A 193 -2.26 6.32 9.81
N ASP A 194 -1.87 5.20 9.17
CA ASP A 194 -2.03 3.86 9.75
C ASP A 194 -1.21 3.68 11.05
N ILE A 195 0.01 4.22 11.10
CA ILE A 195 0.85 4.18 12.30
C ILE A 195 0.20 4.98 13.43
N VAL A 196 -0.27 6.21 13.17
CA VAL A 196 -0.96 7.05 14.16
C VAL A 196 -2.20 6.35 14.68
N LEU A 197 -3.08 5.85 13.79
CA LEU A 197 -4.28 5.12 14.17
C LEU A 197 -4.00 3.84 14.97
N SER A 198 -2.84 3.25 14.78
CA SER A 198 -2.43 2.06 15.55
C SER A 198 -1.87 2.40 16.92
N ALA A 199 -1.32 3.59 17.10
CA ALA A 199 -0.69 4.03 18.35
C ALA A 199 -1.70 4.63 19.34
N ILE A 200 -2.75 5.31 18.83
CA ILE A 200 -3.75 5.96 19.68
C ILE A 200 -4.71 4.92 20.26
N GLU A 201 -4.93 4.99 21.56
CA GLU A 201 -5.95 4.19 22.25
C GLU A 201 -7.36 4.60 21.82
N LYS A 202 -8.17 3.63 21.43
CA LYS A 202 -9.55 3.84 20.97
C LYS A 202 -10.54 3.50 22.10
N ARG A 203 -10.81 4.49 22.96
CA ARG A 203 -11.72 4.32 24.11
C ARG A 203 -13.18 4.39 23.73
N HIS A 204 -13.47 5.13 22.67
CA HIS A 204 -14.84 5.40 22.22
C HIS A 204 -15.16 4.77 20.87
N GLY A 205 -14.12 4.33 20.12
CA GLY A 205 -14.25 3.74 18.79
C GLY A 205 -14.74 4.72 17.72
N ARG A 206 -14.46 6.04 17.87
CA ARG A 206 -15.04 7.07 16.99
C ARG A 206 -14.04 8.08 16.50
N VAL A 207 -14.21 8.47 15.23
CA VAL A 207 -13.50 9.58 14.58
C VAL A 207 -14.51 10.60 14.06
N ILE A 208 -14.24 11.88 14.29
CA ILE A 208 -15.01 12.98 13.69
C ILE A 208 -14.20 13.58 12.53
N CYS A 209 -14.83 13.80 11.38
CA CYS A 209 -14.16 14.33 10.19
C CYS A 209 -15.12 15.18 9.33
N GLU A 210 -14.59 15.78 8.28
CA GLU A 210 -15.36 16.46 7.24
C GLU A 210 -16.20 15.48 6.42
N ASN A 211 -17.35 15.93 5.91
CA ASN A 211 -18.19 15.17 4.98
C ASN A 211 -18.51 16.04 3.74
N PRO A 212 -18.00 15.67 2.56
CA PRO A 212 -17.18 14.50 2.24
C PRO A 212 -15.73 14.60 2.74
N THR A 213 -15.00 13.46 2.80
CA THR A 213 -13.59 13.41 3.15
C THR A 213 -12.81 12.36 2.34
N HIS A 214 -11.50 12.28 2.55
CA HIS A 214 -10.58 11.46 1.78
C HIS A 214 -10.88 9.95 1.90
N HIS A 215 -11.17 9.29 0.77
CA HIS A 215 -11.56 7.88 0.70
C HIS A 215 -10.56 6.93 1.39
N SER A 216 -9.25 7.17 1.22
CA SER A 216 -8.24 6.28 1.84
C SER A 216 -8.21 6.43 3.36
N ALA A 217 -8.52 7.61 3.89
CA ALA A 217 -8.67 7.82 5.33
C ALA A 217 -9.90 7.06 5.86
N ILE A 218 -11.04 7.15 5.18
CA ILE A 218 -12.25 6.37 5.51
C ILE A 218 -11.94 4.87 5.57
N LYS A 219 -11.19 4.35 4.59
CA LYS A 219 -10.78 2.94 4.57
C LYS A 219 -9.98 2.57 5.82
N LEU A 220 -8.98 3.38 6.18
CA LEU A 220 -8.16 3.15 7.37
C LEU A 220 -8.97 3.24 8.65
N PHE A 221 -9.86 4.22 8.80
CA PHE A 221 -10.73 4.32 9.98
C PHE A 221 -11.56 3.05 10.18
N LYS A 222 -12.20 2.57 9.12
CA LYS A 222 -12.97 1.32 9.17
C LYS A 222 -12.10 0.10 9.47
N MET A 223 -10.91 0.00 8.87
CA MET A 223 -9.95 -1.07 9.15
C MET A 223 -9.48 -1.05 10.61
N HIS A 224 -9.47 0.12 11.24
CA HIS A 224 -9.15 0.28 12.67
C HIS A 224 -10.37 0.19 13.59
N GLY A 225 -11.55 -0.16 13.07
CA GLY A 225 -12.77 -0.36 13.86
C GLY A 225 -13.37 0.95 14.38
N LEU A 226 -13.12 2.06 13.69
CA LEU A 226 -13.66 3.37 14.07
C LEU A 226 -14.99 3.64 13.35
N ASP A 227 -15.99 4.04 14.11
CA ASP A 227 -17.19 4.69 13.58
C ASP A 227 -16.84 6.11 13.12
N ILE A 228 -17.42 6.52 12.01
CA ILE A 228 -17.09 7.80 11.36
C ILE A 228 -18.27 8.74 11.43
N ASP A 229 -18.10 9.85 12.13
CA ASP A 229 -19.07 10.95 12.17
C ASP A 229 -18.59 12.08 11.24
N GLY A 230 -19.30 12.25 10.12
CA GLY A 230 -18.98 13.24 9.10
C GLY A 230 -19.76 14.54 9.31
N ILE A 231 -19.06 15.65 9.41
CA ILE A 231 -19.64 17.01 9.56
C ILE A 231 -19.67 17.71 8.20
N GLU A 232 -20.81 18.27 7.86
CA GLU A 232 -21.00 18.99 6.59
C GLU A 232 -20.00 20.11 6.40
N MET A 233 -19.59 20.30 5.12
CA MET A 233 -18.70 21.36 4.69
C MET A 233 -19.50 22.60 4.28
N GLU A 234 -18.92 23.76 4.57
CA GLU A 234 -19.32 25.06 4.04
C GLU A 234 -18.28 25.57 3.03
N HIS A 235 -18.52 26.72 2.42
CA HIS A 235 -17.64 27.32 1.41
C HIS A 235 -16.23 27.68 1.94
N ASP A 236 -16.05 27.81 3.25
CA ASP A 236 -14.81 28.20 3.92
C ASP A 236 -14.36 27.19 5.00
N GLY A 237 -14.76 25.93 4.88
CA GLY A 237 -14.36 24.82 5.76
C GLY A 237 -15.56 24.10 6.38
N VAL A 238 -15.29 23.33 7.42
CA VAL A 238 -16.31 22.56 8.14
C VAL A 238 -17.34 23.48 8.81
N ASN A 239 -18.61 23.03 8.92
CA ASN A 239 -19.64 23.74 9.67
C ASN A 239 -19.33 23.68 11.17
N MET A 240 -18.93 24.81 11.74
CA MET A 240 -18.46 24.90 13.12
C MET A 240 -19.57 24.72 14.17
N GLU A 241 -20.81 25.08 13.85
CA GLU A 241 -21.94 24.90 14.75
C GLU A 241 -22.27 23.41 14.90
N LYS A 242 -22.37 22.69 13.77
CA LYS A 242 -22.59 21.24 13.79
C LYS A 242 -21.41 20.47 14.40
N LEU A 243 -20.18 20.94 14.15
CA LEU A 243 -18.99 20.36 14.76
C LEU A 243 -19.03 20.49 16.28
N ALA A 244 -19.33 21.67 16.80
CA ALA A 244 -19.44 21.92 18.24
C ALA A 244 -20.55 21.07 18.87
N ALA A 245 -21.73 21.03 18.27
CA ALA A 245 -22.86 20.22 18.76
C ALA A 245 -22.49 18.72 18.83
N ALA A 246 -21.80 18.17 17.77
CA ALA A 246 -21.41 16.78 17.75
C ALA A 246 -20.38 16.44 18.85
N VAL A 247 -19.40 17.32 19.07
CA VAL A 247 -18.35 17.11 20.10
C VAL A 247 -18.91 17.23 21.52
N GLU A 248 -19.96 18.05 21.72
CA GLU A 248 -20.65 18.17 23.00
C GLU A 248 -21.61 17.00 23.26
N GLU A 249 -22.20 16.41 22.22
CA GLU A 249 -23.14 15.30 22.32
C GLU A 249 -22.46 13.97 22.69
N ARG A 250 -21.29 13.72 22.15
CA ARG A 250 -20.60 12.43 22.32
C ARG A 250 -19.07 12.52 22.28
N PRO A 251 -18.34 11.58 22.92
CA PRO A 251 -16.88 11.57 22.91
C PRO A 251 -16.33 10.98 21.62
N TYR A 252 -15.12 11.45 21.22
CA TYR A 252 -14.34 10.98 20.08
C TYR A 252 -12.91 10.67 20.49
N ASP A 253 -12.29 9.68 19.84
CA ASP A 253 -10.89 9.33 20.07
C ASP A 253 -9.94 10.26 19.30
N LEU A 254 -10.41 10.78 18.15
CA LEU A 254 -9.65 11.70 17.32
C LEU A 254 -10.55 12.48 16.36
N ALA A 255 -10.02 13.60 15.87
CA ALA A 255 -10.55 14.35 14.75
C ALA A 255 -9.61 14.24 13.55
N TYR A 256 -10.16 14.23 12.33
CA TYR A 256 -9.41 14.24 11.09
C TYR A 256 -9.89 15.36 10.19
N LEU A 257 -8.97 16.26 9.80
CA LEU A 257 -9.29 17.44 8.98
C LEU A 257 -8.29 17.59 7.83
N ILE A 258 -8.79 18.06 6.68
CA ILE A 258 -8.01 18.47 5.50
C ILE A 258 -8.19 19.96 5.29
N PRO A 259 -7.52 20.84 6.05
CA PRO A 259 -7.85 22.26 6.09
C PRO A 259 -7.43 23.05 4.85
N SER A 260 -6.55 22.50 4.01
CA SER A 260 -6.04 23.14 2.79
C SER A 260 -6.36 22.32 1.57
N TYR A 261 -7.11 22.91 0.62
CA TYR A 261 -7.50 22.23 -0.65
C TYR A 261 -8.12 20.85 -0.40
N GLN A 262 -9.14 20.86 0.43
CA GLN A 262 -9.83 19.69 0.95
C GLN A 262 -10.18 18.68 -0.15
N ASN A 263 -9.93 17.42 0.11
CA ASN A 263 -10.25 16.33 -0.81
C ASN A 263 -11.57 15.66 -0.40
N PRO A 264 -12.65 15.75 -1.24
CA PRO A 264 -12.60 16.11 -2.67
C PRO A 264 -13.08 17.53 -3.02
N THR A 265 -13.41 18.40 -2.07
CA THR A 265 -14.15 19.65 -2.33
C THR A 265 -13.29 20.80 -2.84
N GLY A 266 -11.97 20.76 -2.64
CA GLY A 266 -11.05 21.86 -2.94
C GLY A 266 -11.16 23.06 -1.97
N VAL A 267 -12.01 23.01 -0.98
CA VAL A 267 -12.23 24.10 -0.01
C VAL A 267 -10.97 24.34 0.82
N VAL A 268 -10.69 25.61 1.10
CA VAL A 268 -9.65 26.02 2.05
C VAL A 268 -10.33 26.54 3.31
N MET A 269 -10.04 25.90 4.43
CA MET A 269 -10.59 26.30 5.73
C MET A 269 -10.05 27.66 6.14
N SER A 270 -10.94 28.58 6.50
CA SER A 270 -10.57 29.94 6.90
C SER A 270 -9.73 29.96 8.18
N PRO A 271 -8.85 30.98 8.37
CA PRO A 271 -8.02 31.08 9.57
C PRO A 271 -8.83 31.07 10.86
N SER A 272 -9.99 31.71 10.88
CA SER A 272 -10.88 31.75 12.04
C SER A 272 -11.45 30.37 12.38
N LYS A 273 -11.84 29.59 11.38
CA LYS A 273 -12.35 28.22 11.59
C LYS A 273 -11.24 27.27 12.06
N ARG A 274 -10.00 27.40 11.53
CA ARG A 274 -8.85 26.62 12.03
C ARG A 274 -8.62 26.87 13.51
N MET A 275 -8.58 28.13 13.93
CA MET A 275 -8.40 28.50 15.33
C MET A 275 -9.56 28.03 16.23
N ASN A 276 -10.80 28.15 15.76
CA ASN A 276 -11.96 27.72 16.52
C ASN A 276 -12.03 26.19 16.64
N ALA A 277 -11.71 25.46 15.58
CA ALA A 277 -11.67 24.00 15.60
C ALA A 277 -10.64 23.47 16.60
N ILE A 278 -9.40 24.00 16.57
CA ILE A 278 -8.37 23.52 17.50
C ILE A 278 -8.72 23.86 18.96
N ARG A 279 -9.30 25.04 19.22
CA ARG A 279 -9.77 25.38 20.56
C ARG A 279 -10.88 24.45 21.04
N LEU A 280 -11.82 24.11 20.19
CA LEU A 280 -12.90 23.18 20.48
C LEU A 280 -12.35 21.80 20.83
N PHE A 281 -11.49 21.25 19.98
CA PHE A 281 -10.89 19.92 20.21
C PHE A 281 -10.00 19.89 21.45
N ALA A 282 -9.20 20.95 21.68
CA ALA A 282 -8.38 21.08 22.88
C ALA A 282 -9.22 21.11 24.17
N LYS A 283 -10.35 21.83 24.17
CA LYS A 283 -11.29 21.87 25.30
C LYS A 283 -11.80 20.47 25.66
N HIS A 284 -12.01 19.61 24.69
CA HIS A 284 -12.54 18.25 24.87
C HIS A 284 -11.47 17.17 24.91
N GLY A 285 -10.18 17.54 24.86
CA GLY A 285 -9.06 16.58 24.90
C GLY A 285 -8.98 15.67 23.67
N ILE A 286 -9.51 16.12 22.53
CA ILE A 286 -9.54 15.34 21.27
C ILE A 286 -8.31 15.69 20.44
N PRO A 287 -7.40 14.73 20.15
CA PRO A 287 -6.29 14.96 19.24
C PRO A 287 -6.78 15.14 17.80
N VAL A 288 -6.08 16.00 17.04
CA VAL A 288 -6.42 16.34 15.66
C VAL A 288 -5.36 15.79 14.72
N ILE A 289 -5.75 14.95 13.77
CA ILE A 289 -4.93 14.60 12.63
C ILE A 289 -5.19 15.64 11.53
N GLU A 290 -4.17 16.40 11.19
CA GLU A 290 -4.17 17.35 10.08
C GLU A 290 -3.55 16.70 8.86
N ASP A 291 -4.34 16.54 7.79
CA ASP A 291 -3.87 16.05 6.50
C ASP A 291 -3.36 17.21 5.64
N GLY A 292 -2.06 17.33 5.57
CA GLY A 292 -1.35 18.37 4.83
C GLY A 292 -0.93 17.98 3.40
N PHE A 293 -1.51 16.92 2.82
CA PHE A 293 -1.04 16.35 1.54
C PHE A 293 -1.17 17.27 0.33
N SER A 294 -2.10 18.25 0.38
CA SER A 294 -2.42 19.15 -0.74
C SER A 294 -2.07 20.62 -0.48
N GLU A 295 -1.45 20.91 0.64
CA GLU A 295 -1.15 22.31 1.06
C GLU A 295 -0.37 23.11 0.00
N GLU A 296 0.48 22.45 -0.78
CA GLU A 296 1.30 23.07 -1.83
C GLU A 296 0.56 23.32 -3.15
N LEU A 297 -0.66 22.79 -3.32
CA LEU A 297 -1.41 22.89 -4.56
C LEU A 297 -2.15 24.23 -4.70
N ARG A 298 -1.52 25.32 -4.24
CA ARG A 298 -2.09 26.65 -4.33
C ARG A 298 -1.83 27.29 -5.70
N TYR A 299 -2.90 27.53 -6.46
CA TYR A 299 -2.85 28.24 -7.73
C TYR A 299 -3.09 29.75 -7.60
N SER A 300 -3.78 30.19 -6.55
CA SER A 300 -4.10 31.60 -6.29
C SER A 300 -4.33 31.87 -4.80
N GLY A 301 -4.44 33.14 -4.42
CA GLY A 301 -4.67 33.55 -3.04
C GLY A 301 -3.42 33.55 -2.16
N ALA A 302 -3.59 33.86 -0.89
CA ALA A 302 -2.53 33.87 0.12
C ALA A 302 -2.36 32.48 0.76
N HIS A 303 -1.16 32.23 1.29
CA HIS A 303 -0.93 31.07 2.15
C HIS A 303 -1.77 31.18 3.43
N VAL A 304 -2.41 30.08 3.82
CA VAL A 304 -3.11 29.97 5.09
C VAL A 304 -2.33 28.97 5.94
N ALA A 305 -1.81 29.45 7.08
CA ALA A 305 -1.00 28.62 7.97
C ALA A 305 -1.76 27.36 8.40
N PRO A 306 -1.10 26.19 8.46
CA PRO A 306 -1.72 24.94 8.87
C PRO A 306 -2.25 25.01 10.31
N ILE A 307 -3.16 24.10 10.68
CA ILE A 307 -3.76 24.05 12.04
C ILE A 307 -2.67 23.87 13.09
N ILE A 308 -1.67 23.04 12.83
CA ILE A 308 -0.55 22.83 13.74
C ILE A 308 0.22 24.14 14.04
N ALA A 309 0.34 25.06 13.09
CA ALA A 309 0.92 26.37 13.30
C ALA A 309 -0.01 27.26 14.16
N CYS A 310 -1.32 27.17 13.96
CA CYS A 310 -2.32 27.88 14.75
C CYS A 310 -2.39 27.39 16.21
N ALA A 311 -2.03 26.15 16.47
CA ALA A 311 -2.05 25.54 17.79
C ALA A 311 -1.00 26.14 18.75
N GLY A 312 -0.03 26.90 18.23
CA GLY A 312 1.06 27.46 19.04
C GLY A 312 1.88 26.36 19.73
N GLY A 313 2.05 26.48 21.04
CA GLY A 313 2.74 25.47 21.85
C GLY A 313 1.87 24.24 22.22
N ALA A 314 0.62 24.18 21.82
CA ALA A 314 -0.26 23.04 22.12
C ALA A 314 0.18 21.77 21.34
N ASN A 315 0.11 20.62 21.98
CA ASN A 315 0.57 19.34 21.43
C ASN A 315 -0.57 18.44 20.90
N HIS A 316 -1.73 19.01 20.65
CA HIS A 316 -2.95 18.27 20.23
C HIS A 316 -2.99 17.92 18.75
N VAL A 317 -2.11 18.52 17.93
CA VAL A 317 -2.16 18.35 16.46
C VAL A 317 -1.07 17.40 16.00
N ILE A 318 -1.47 16.43 15.17
CA ILE A 318 -0.61 15.49 14.47
C ILE A 318 -0.70 15.83 12.98
N TYR A 319 0.31 16.53 12.45
CA TYR A 319 0.37 16.90 11.04
C TYR A 319 0.98 15.77 10.22
N ILE A 320 0.34 15.40 9.11
CA ILE A 320 0.86 14.40 8.18
C ILE A 320 1.02 15.01 6.80
N GLY A 321 2.26 15.15 6.35
CA GLY A 321 2.62 15.66 5.03
C GLY A 321 3.06 14.57 4.06
N SER A 322 3.14 14.90 2.77
CA SER A 322 3.60 13.99 1.73
C SER A 322 4.18 14.72 0.53
N PHE A 323 5.22 14.13 -0.09
CA PHE A 323 5.75 14.60 -1.38
C PHE A 323 4.97 14.11 -2.60
N SER A 324 3.95 13.28 -2.40
CA SER A 324 3.23 12.64 -3.52
C SER A 324 2.61 13.62 -4.53
N LYS A 325 2.31 14.86 -4.12
CA LYS A 325 1.66 15.88 -4.97
C LYS A 325 2.58 17.02 -5.39
N ILE A 326 3.69 17.22 -4.70
CA ILE A 326 4.64 18.29 -4.96
C ILE A 326 5.91 17.85 -5.70
N LEU A 327 6.25 16.55 -5.62
CA LEU A 327 7.30 15.94 -6.42
C LEU A 327 6.72 14.84 -7.32
N PHE A 328 6.64 13.62 -6.83
CA PHE A 328 6.02 12.52 -7.56
C PHE A 328 5.58 11.40 -6.61
N PRO A 329 4.44 10.74 -6.88
CA PRO A 329 3.86 9.74 -5.98
C PRO A 329 4.73 8.48 -5.81
N GLY A 330 5.56 8.16 -6.78
CA GLY A 330 6.45 6.98 -6.77
C GLY A 330 7.57 7.05 -5.74
N MET A 331 7.92 8.24 -5.24
CA MET A 331 8.92 8.43 -4.19
C MET A 331 8.53 7.78 -2.85
N ARG A 332 7.23 7.68 -2.59
CA ARG A 332 6.70 7.09 -1.36
C ARG A 332 7.26 7.71 -0.07
N ILE A 333 7.45 9.03 -0.04
CA ILE A 333 7.89 9.76 1.15
C ILE A 333 6.75 10.64 1.68
N GLY A 334 6.52 10.52 2.97
CA GLY A 334 5.70 11.39 3.79
C GLY A 334 6.37 11.63 5.13
N TRP A 335 5.76 12.46 5.96
CA TRP A 335 6.27 12.75 7.30
C TRP A 335 5.12 13.05 8.27
N ILE A 336 5.39 12.78 9.54
CA ILE A 336 4.51 13.16 10.65
C ILE A 336 5.26 14.19 11.49
N ILE A 337 4.57 15.27 11.87
CA ILE A 337 5.02 16.22 12.89
C ILE A 337 4.05 16.16 14.05
N ALA A 338 4.55 15.94 15.25
CA ALA A 338 3.74 15.90 16.46
C ALA A 338 4.61 16.16 17.69
N ASP A 339 4.00 16.12 18.85
CA ASP A 339 4.70 16.11 20.14
C ASP A 339 5.84 15.09 20.16
N GLU A 340 7.01 15.46 20.69
CA GLU A 340 8.21 14.61 20.69
C GLU A 340 8.00 13.27 21.40
N GLN A 341 7.19 13.24 22.44
CA GLN A 341 6.86 12.00 23.15
C GLN A 341 6.03 11.07 22.26
N LEU A 342 5.03 11.62 21.55
CA LEU A 342 4.23 10.84 20.60
C LEU A 342 5.13 10.30 19.48
N ILE A 343 5.99 11.12 18.89
CA ILE A 343 6.93 10.69 17.84
C ILE A 343 7.78 9.52 18.31
N SER A 344 8.26 9.50 19.54
CA SER A 344 9.03 8.38 20.09
C SER A 344 8.25 7.06 20.04
N TYR A 345 6.96 7.07 20.39
CA TYR A 345 6.09 5.89 20.26
C TYR A 345 5.90 5.50 18.80
N LEU A 346 5.65 6.48 17.91
CA LEU A 346 5.43 6.23 16.48
C LEU A 346 6.69 5.64 15.81
N VAL A 347 7.88 6.09 16.16
CA VAL A 347 9.17 5.52 15.72
C VAL A 347 9.28 4.05 16.11
N SER A 348 8.90 3.70 17.33
CA SER A 348 8.91 2.32 17.80
C SER A 348 7.90 1.44 17.06
N MET A 349 6.71 1.96 16.81
CA MET A 349 5.67 1.30 16.03
C MET A 349 6.09 1.08 14.57
N LYS A 350 6.73 2.08 13.96
CA LYS A 350 7.26 1.99 12.60
C LYS A 350 8.35 0.93 12.50
N ARG A 351 9.30 0.92 13.46
CA ARG A 351 10.39 -0.07 13.47
C ARG A 351 9.88 -1.51 13.45
N ALA A 352 8.76 -1.78 14.13
CA ALA A 352 8.14 -3.10 14.14
C ALA A 352 7.47 -3.48 12.80
N ARG A 353 7.21 -2.51 11.91
CA ARG A 353 6.51 -2.71 10.63
C ARG A 353 7.44 -2.72 9.42
N THR A 354 8.25 -1.68 9.30
CA THR A 354 9.01 -1.39 8.08
C THR A 354 10.49 -1.13 8.34
N ILE A 355 10.97 -1.33 9.59
CA ILE A 355 12.35 -1.05 10.03
C ILE A 355 12.70 0.43 9.80
N HIS A 356 12.82 0.87 8.54
CA HIS A 356 13.02 2.27 8.14
C HIS A 356 12.40 2.53 6.76
N THR A 357 12.21 3.81 6.42
CA THR A 357 11.92 4.24 5.04
C THR A 357 13.22 4.19 4.24
N SER A 358 13.16 3.76 2.97
CA SER A 358 14.34 3.76 2.08
C SER A 358 14.96 5.15 2.02
N THR A 359 16.26 5.21 2.20
CA THR A 359 17.08 6.42 2.14
C THR A 359 17.42 6.78 0.71
#